data_7d58e15a49060275ceb6a42cdb9190c4
#
_entry.id   7d58e15a49060275ceb6a42cdb9190c4
#
_cell.length_a   1.000
_cell.length_b   1.000
_cell.length_c   1.000
_cell.angle_alpha   90.00
_cell.angle_beta   90.00
_cell.angle_gamma   90.00
#
_symmetry.space_group_name_H-M   'P 1'
#
loop_
_entity.id
_entity.type
_entity.pdbx_description
1 polymer ?
#
loop_
_entity_poly.entity_id
_entity_poly.type
_entity_poly.pdbx_seq_one_letter_code
_entity_poly.pdbx_strand_id
1 'polypeptide(L)'
;MTYIFMAVHYPEPGTRDDVYASMSAMAESLAGTPGLIEIGPWLDRDGDRVIGLSRWESRAAFEAAMPGSGVPNAVTHEGERRPREYFHLDQPDG
;
A
#
# COMPACT_ATOMS: atom_id res chain seq x y z
N MET A 1 -6.81 -18.62 -0.49
CA MET A 1 -5.80 -17.93 -1.34
C MET A 1 -5.49 -16.59 -0.72
N THR A 2 -4.25 -16.35 -0.39
CA THR A 2 -3.84 -15.07 0.18
C THR A 2 -3.60 -14.04 -0.91
N TYR A 3 -4.01 -12.82 -0.65
CA TYR A 3 -3.88 -11.72 -1.60
C TYR A 3 -3.05 -10.60 -0.97
N ILE A 4 -2.10 -10.05 -1.73
CA ILE A 4 -1.28 -8.92 -1.29
C ILE A 4 -1.50 -7.75 -2.23
N PHE A 5 -1.75 -6.59 -1.62
CA PHE A 5 -1.76 -5.32 -2.32
C PHE A 5 -0.55 -4.50 -1.87
N MET A 6 0.26 -4.06 -2.83
CA MET A 6 1.40 -3.19 -2.58
C MET A 6 1.26 -1.89 -3.33
N ALA A 7 1.53 -0.79 -2.65
CA ALA A 7 1.62 0.53 -3.26
C ALA A 7 3.02 1.08 -3.03
N VAL A 8 3.74 1.36 -4.12
CA VAL A 8 5.08 1.94 -4.04
C VAL A 8 4.98 3.44 -4.24
N HIS A 9 5.40 4.18 -3.22
CA HIS A 9 5.40 5.64 -3.20
C HIS A 9 6.81 6.16 -3.45
N TYR A 10 6.91 7.23 -4.21
CA TYR A 10 8.19 7.85 -4.56
C TYR A 10 8.24 9.27 -4.00
N PRO A 11 8.52 9.43 -2.69
CA PRO A 11 8.51 10.75 -2.07
C PRO A 11 9.62 11.65 -2.61
N GLU A 12 9.33 12.94 -2.66
CA GLU A 12 10.35 13.95 -2.93
C GLU A 12 11.34 14.01 -1.76
N PRO A 13 12.57 14.51 -1.99
CA PRO A 13 13.52 14.71 -0.90
C PRO A 13 12.90 15.56 0.22
N GLY A 14 12.97 15.06 1.45
CA GLY A 14 12.43 15.73 2.61
C GLY A 14 10.97 15.41 2.94
N THR A 15 10.27 14.64 2.11
CA THR A 15 8.85 14.27 2.38
C THR A 15 8.68 12.81 2.78
N ARG A 16 9.75 12.02 2.79
CA ARG A 16 9.69 10.58 3.09
C ARG A 16 9.01 10.27 4.42
N ASP A 17 9.37 11.01 5.46
CA ASP A 17 8.82 10.77 6.80
C ASP A 17 7.35 11.13 6.87
N ASP A 18 6.91 12.16 6.16
CA ASP A 18 5.51 12.55 6.10
C ASP A 18 4.68 11.51 5.36
N VAL A 19 5.19 10.96 4.26
CA VAL A 19 4.54 9.88 3.51
C VAL A 19 4.42 8.64 4.39
N TYR A 20 5.50 8.28 5.09
CA TYR A 20 5.50 7.14 6.01
C TYR A 20 4.46 7.32 7.12
N ALA A 21 4.42 8.49 7.74
CA ALA A 21 3.45 8.79 8.81
C ALA A 21 2.00 8.71 8.31
N SER A 22 1.74 9.23 7.12
CA SER A 22 0.42 9.17 6.50
C SER A 22 -0.02 7.73 6.27
N MET A 23 0.88 6.87 5.81
CA MET A 23 0.60 5.46 5.59
C MET A 23 0.41 4.68 6.90
N SER A 24 1.16 5.05 7.94
CA SER A 24 0.97 4.47 9.27
C SER A 24 -0.41 4.80 9.82
N ALA A 25 -0.86 6.02 9.65
CA ALA A 25 -2.20 6.44 10.07
C ALA A 25 -3.29 5.67 9.33
N MET A 26 -3.10 5.45 8.03
CA MET A 26 -4.03 4.63 7.23
C MET A 26 -4.07 3.19 7.74
N ALA A 27 -2.91 2.61 8.04
CA ALA A 27 -2.81 1.26 8.56
C ALA A 27 -3.57 1.12 9.89
N GLU A 28 -3.42 2.08 10.77
CA GLU A 28 -4.15 2.11 12.05
C GLU A 28 -5.66 2.18 11.82
N SER A 29 -6.11 2.99 10.85
CA SER A 29 -7.53 3.13 10.57
C SER A 29 -8.16 1.86 10.00
N LEU A 30 -7.38 0.99 9.38
CA LEU A 30 -7.84 -0.26 8.80
C LEU A 30 -7.66 -1.47 9.74
N ALA A 31 -7.01 -1.30 10.87
CA ALA A 31 -6.79 -2.38 11.83
C ALA A 31 -8.14 -3.00 12.25
N GLY A 32 -8.21 -4.32 12.27
CA GLY A 32 -9.44 -5.03 12.62
C GLY A 32 -10.45 -5.19 11.48
N THR A 33 -10.12 -4.72 10.28
CA THR A 33 -11.00 -4.91 9.12
C THR A 33 -11.13 -6.40 8.79
N PRO A 34 -12.36 -6.90 8.52
CA PRO A 34 -12.54 -8.29 8.16
C PRO A 34 -11.67 -8.72 6.97
N GLY A 35 -10.97 -9.83 7.11
CA GLY A 35 -10.10 -10.38 6.08
C GLY A 35 -8.70 -9.78 6.01
N LEU A 36 -8.42 -8.71 6.73
CA LEU A 36 -7.08 -8.12 6.79
C LEU A 36 -6.18 -8.97 7.70
N ILE A 37 -5.06 -9.45 7.16
CA ILE A 37 -4.08 -10.25 7.90
C ILE A 37 -2.99 -9.36 8.48
N GLU A 38 -2.42 -8.49 7.65
CA GLU A 38 -1.42 -7.51 8.10
C GLU A 38 -1.43 -6.29 7.18
N ILE A 39 -1.01 -5.17 7.71
CA ILE A 39 -0.89 -3.92 6.95
C ILE A 39 0.17 -3.05 7.61
N GLY A 40 0.93 -2.37 6.79
CA GLY A 40 1.90 -1.40 7.30
C GLY A 40 2.73 -0.80 6.19
N PRO A 41 3.38 0.37 6.50
CA PRO A 41 4.38 0.94 5.63
C PRO A 41 5.73 0.27 5.87
N TRP A 42 6.51 0.23 4.80
CA TRP A 42 7.90 -0.25 4.82
C TRP A 42 8.79 0.80 4.16
N LEU A 43 9.98 0.99 4.71
CA LEU A 43 10.99 1.85 4.09
C LEU A 43 11.91 1.00 3.23
N ASP A 44 12.19 1.48 2.01
CA ASP A 44 13.18 0.88 1.15
C ASP A 44 14.56 1.23 1.73
N ARG A 45 15.30 0.21 2.13
CA ARG A 45 16.59 0.38 2.78
C ARG A 45 17.63 1.07 1.91
N ASP A 46 17.65 0.72 0.62
CA ASP A 46 18.67 1.16 -0.32
C ASP A 46 18.21 2.33 -1.19
N GLY A 47 17.03 2.83 -0.96
CA GLY A 47 16.44 3.94 -1.69
C GLY A 47 15.60 4.82 -0.79
N ASP A 48 14.77 5.63 -1.42
CA ASP A 48 13.91 6.58 -0.73
C ASP A 48 12.41 6.29 -0.95
N ARG A 49 12.08 5.08 -1.42
CA ARG A 49 10.70 4.67 -1.63
C ARG A 49 10.05 4.30 -0.30
N VAL A 50 8.76 4.57 -0.21
CA VAL A 50 7.92 4.08 0.89
C VAL A 50 6.92 3.10 0.29
N ILE A 51 6.86 1.89 0.86
CA ILE A 51 6.04 0.82 0.32
C ILE A 51 4.94 0.50 1.31
N GLY A 52 3.68 0.67 0.88
CA GLY A 52 2.53 0.18 1.62
C GLY A 52 2.24 -1.25 1.25
N LEU A 53 2.24 -2.15 2.23
CA LEU A 53 1.94 -3.55 2.00
C LEU A 53 0.76 -3.95 2.87
N SER A 54 -0.24 -4.56 2.25
CA SER A 54 -1.35 -5.15 2.98
C SER A 54 -1.58 -6.58 2.50
N ARG A 55 -1.78 -7.49 3.44
CA ARG A 55 -2.05 -8.90 3.16
C ARG A 55 -3.44 -9.26 3.62
N TRP A 56 -4.19 -9.91 2.74
CA TRP A 56 -5.61 -10.19 2.91
C TRP A 56 -5.89 -11.67 2.74
N GLU A 57 -6.93 -12.15 3.39
CA GLU A 57 -7.38 -13.54 3.25
C GLU A 57 -7.86 -13.84 1.83
N SER A 58 -8.36 -12.80 1.13
CA SER A 58 -8.83 -12.94 -0.24
C SER A 58 -8.85 -11.59 -0.95
N ARG A 59 -8.87 -11.63 -2.28
CA ARG A 59 -9.06 -10.41 -3.08
C ARG A 59 -10.41 -9.75 -2.80
N ALA A 60 -11.44 -10.54 -2.59
CA ALA A 60 -12.78 -10.01 -2.28
C ALA A 60 -12.78 -9.20 -0.98
N ALA A 61 -12.05 -9.65 0.04
CA ALA A 61 -11.92 -8.90 1.29
C ALA A 61 -11.24 -7.55 1.07
N PHE A 62 -10.19 -7.53 0.25
CA PHE A 62 -9.50 -6.29 -0.11
C PHE A 62 -10.44 -5.33 -0.85
N GLU A 63 -11.14 -5.81 -1.86
CA GLU A 63 -12.03 -4.98 -2.67
C GLU A 63 -13.19 -4.42 -1.84
N ALA A 64 -13.69 -5.19 -0.89
CA ALA A 64 -14.75 -4.73 0.01
C ALA A 64 -14.28 -3.61 0.96
N ALA A 65 -13.03 -3.73 1.44
CA ALA A 65 -12.48 -2.76 2.40
C ALA A 65 -11.93 -1.51 1.72
N MET A 66 -11.38 -1.65 0.53
CA MET A 66 -10.69 -0.57 -0.20
C MET A 66 -11.18 -0.50 -1.65
N PRO A 67 -12.47 -0.20 -1.87
CA PRO A 67 -13.01 -0.17 -3.22
C PRO A 67 -12.30 0.87 -4.09
N GLY A 68 -11.95 0.47 -5.31
CA GLY A 68 -11.28 1.34 -6.27
C GLY A 68 -9.80 1.58 -6.01
N SER A 69 -9.22 0.97 -4.98
CA SER A 69 -7.79 1.15 -4.68
C SER A 69 -6.91 0.38 -5.66
N GLY A 70 -5.73 0.94 -5.92
CA GLY A 70 -4.73 0.26 -6.75
C GLY A 70 -5.02 0.27 -8.24
N VAL A 71 -5.93 1.13 -8.69
CA VAL A 71 -6.14 1.34 -10.12
C VAL A 71 -4.99 2.21 -10.65
N PRO A 72 -4.17 1.72 -11.58
CA PRO A 72 -3.07 2.50 -12.12
C PRO A 72 -3.57 3.81 -12.75
N ASN A 73 -2.88 4.90 -12.47
CA ASN A 73 -3.12 6.18 -13.10
C ASN A 73 -1.81 6.96 -13.22
N ALA A 74 -1.81 8.00 -14.02
CA ALA A 74 -0.62 8.81 -14.28
C ALA A 74 -0.51 10.02 -13.32
N VAL A 75 -1.31 10.05 -12.27
CA VAL A 75 -1.32 11.18 -11.33
C VAL A 75 -0.12 11.11 -10.39
N THR A 76 0.62 12.22 -10.30
CA THR A 76 1.66 12.38 -9.28
C THR A 76 1.03 13.07 -8.08
N HIS A 77 1.04 12.42 -6.94
CA HIS A 77 0.49 12.98 -5.71
C HIS A 77 1.41 14.05 -5.12
N GLU A 78 0.82 14.98 -4.37
CA GLU A 78 1.59 16.01 -3.69
C GLU A 78 2.63 15.39 -2.76
N GLY A 79 3.86 15.91 -2.79
CA GLY A 79 4.97 15.38 -2.00
C GLY A 79 5.68 14.18 -2.63
N GLU A 80 5.23 13.73 -3.79
CA GLU A 80 5.84 12.63 -4.52
C GLU A 80 6.40 13.14 -5.85
N ARG A 81 7.46 12.46 -6.34
CA ARG A 81 8.20 12.90 -7.54
C ARG A 81 7.74 12.21 -8.82
N ARG A 82 6.89 11.19 -8.71
CA ARG A 82 6.34 10.44 -9.85
C ARG A 82 5.10 9.67 -9.41
N PRO A 83 4.30 9.16 -10.36
CA PRO A 83 3.14 8.34 -10.04
C PRO A 83 3.52 7.10 -9.24
N ARG A 84 2.62 6.70 -8.35
CA ARG A 84 2.76 5.47 -7.56
C ARG A 84 2.66 4.26 -8.46
N GLU A 85 3.30 3.16 -8.03
CA GLU A 85 3.13 1.88 -8.67
C GLU A 85 2.31 0.97 -7.75
N TYR A 86 1.44 0.16 -8.34
CA TYR A 86 0.57 -0.75 -7.60
C TYR A 86 0.80 -2.17 -8.06
N PHE A 87 0.82 -3.09 -7.11
CA PHE A 87 0.99 -4.52 -7.37
C PHE A 87 -0.11 -5.29 -6.69
N HIS A 88 -0.75 -6.18 -7.43
CA HIS A 88 -1.80 -7.08 -6.95
C HIS A 88 -1.26 -8.50 -7.07
N LEU A 89 -1.01 -9.13 -5.94
CA LEU A 89 -0.32 -10.41 -5.91
C LEU A 89 -1.22 -11.49 -5.29
N ASP A 90 -1.38 -12.59 -5.99
CA ASP A 90 -2.10 -13.75 -5.48
C ASP A 90 -1.09 -14.81 -5.09
N GLN A 91 -1.31 -15.44 -3.93
CA GLN A 91 -0.56 -16.63 -3.55
C GLN A 91 -1.42 -17.83 -3.93
N PRO A 92 -1.04 -18.60 -4.97
CA PRO A 92 -1.81 -19.77 -5.36
C PRO A 92 -1.83 -20.80 -4.24
N ASP A 93 -2.93 -21.53 -4.13
CA ASP A 93 -3.05 -22.65 -3.22
C ASP A 93 -2.08 -23.73 -3.67
N GLY A 94 -1.16 -24.07 -2.79
CA GLY A 94 0.00 -24.88 -3.07
C GLY A 94 -0.23 -26.31 -3.42
#